data_bc1ff4a8e1094fce6d16798a023d76ca
#
_entry.id   bc1ff4a8e1094fce6d16798a023d76ca
#
_cell.length_a   1.000
_cell.length_b   1.000
_cell.length_c   1.000
_cell.angle_alpha   90.00
_cell.angle_beta   90.00
_cell.angle_gamma   90.00
#
_symmetry.space_group_name_H-M   'P 1'
#
loop_
_entity.id
_entity.type
_entity.pdbx_description
1 polymer ?
#
loop_
_entity_poly.entity_id
_entity_poly.type
_entity_poly.pdbx_seq_one_letter_code
_entity_poly.pdbx_strand_id
1 'polypeptide(L)'
;IFELIPGNHLFLRGPYGNAFPAKDFERKDLVIICGGTGMSPILTLANHFYEHPEICKSVHLIAGFKDHNAVLFRDEIEKFKTRFDMIPTLDTEDWPGFEKGMVTAHISKIPIRDLEDYNIVIVGPPVMMHFAALECLKQGAVEDKIWVSFERKMSCGVGKCGHCKVCGTYVCLDGPVFNYRDANGKLID
;
A
#
# COMPACT_ATOMS: atom_id res chain seq x y z
N ILE A 1 1.47 22.44 11.20
CA ILE A 1 1.08 22.56 9.77
C ILE A 1 -0.28 23.25 9.67
N PHE A 2 -1.29 22.85 10.44
CA PHE A 2 -2.66 23.39 10.36
C PHE A 2 -2.80 24.87 10.71
N GLU A 3 -1.80 25.48 11.34
CA GLU A 3 -1.77 26.92 11.70
C GLU A 3 -0.98 27.76 10.70
N LEU A 4 -0.42 27.13 9.64
CA LEU A 4 0.34 27.85 8.63
C LEU A 4 -0.59 28.68 7.75
N ILE A 5 -0.19 29.92 7.51
CA ILE A 5 -0.88 30.85 6.60
C ILE A 5 0.02 31.19 5.40
N PRO A 6 -0.52 31.68 4.29
CA PRO A 6 0.26 32.13 3.14
C PRO A 6 1.39 33.11 3.57
N GLY A 7 2.62 32.78 3.14
CA GLY A 7 3.82 33.52 3.55
C GLY A 7 4.64 32.86 4.65
N ASN A 8 4.09 31.84 5.34
CA ASN A 8 4.88 31.01 6.24
C ASN A 8 5.80 30.05 5.49
N HIS A 9 6.87 29.63 6.14
CA HIS A 9 7.86 28.72 5.58
C HIS A 9 7.76 27.34 6.26
N LEU A 10 7.80 26.29 5.44
CA LEU A 10 7.94 24.90 5.89
C LEU A 10 9.27 24.34 5.38
N PHE A 11 10.10 23.87 6.30
CA PHE A 11 11.37 23.26 5.95
C PHE A 11 11.19 21.75 5.83
N LEU A 12 11.50 21.20 4.66
CA LEU A 12 11.43 19.77 4.35
C LEU A 12 12.84 19.24 4.10
N ARG A 13 13.07 18.01 4.51
CA ARG A 13 14.31 17.28 4.25
C ARG A 13 13.99 15.90 3.71
N GLY A 14 14.51 15.59 2.56
CA GLY A 14 14.27 14.33 1.82
C GLY A 14 14.58 14.51 0.34
N PRO A 15 14.17 13.60 -0.53
CA PRO A 15 13.55 12.30 -0.22
C PRO A 15 14.53 11.30 0.41
N TYR A 16 14.01 10.33 1.15
CA TYR A 16 14.81 9.24 1.75
C TYR A 16 14.30 7.89 1.29
N GLY A 17 15.23 6.93 1.18
CA GLY A 17 14.90 5.56 0.81
C GLY A 17 14.57 5.39 -0.67
N ASN A 18 13.80 4.34 -0.95
CA ASN A 18 13.36 3.96 -2.30
C ASN A 18 11.86 4.21 -2.49
N ALA A 19 11.38 3.91 -3.70
CA ALA A 19 9.97 3.99 -4.08
C ALA A 19 9.48 2.64 -4.64
N PHE A 20 8.17 2.52 -4.85
CA PHE A 20 7.62 1.40 -5.63
C PHE A 20 8.21 1.41 -7.05
N PRO A 21 8.63 0.26 -7.58
CA PRO A 21 9.18 0.16 -8.93
C PRO A 21 8.05 0.21 -9.97
N ALA A 22 7.40 1.37 -10.12
CA ALA A 22 6.22 1.55 -10.96
C ALA A 22 6.43 1.10 -12.40
N LYS A 23 7.65 1.28 -12.95
CA LYS A 23 8.01 0.80 -14.31
C LYS A 23 7.94 -0.72 -14.44
N ASP A 24 8.27 -1.46 -13.37
CA ASP A 24 8.21 -2.92 -13.36
C ASP A 24 6.76 -3.43 -13.27
N PHE A 25 5.82 -2.54 -12.92
CA PHE A 25 4.39 -2.84 -12.83
C PHE A 25 3.66 -2.53 -14.15
N GLU A 26 4.28 -1.81 -15.06
CA GLU A 26 3.69 -1.48 -16.36
C GLU A 26 3.36 -2.73 -17.17
N ARG A 27 2.24 -2.70 -17.91
CA ARG A 27 1.70 -3.77 -18.77
C ARG A 27 1.32 -5.05 -18.02
N LYS A 28 1.16 -4.97 -16.70
CA LYS A 28 0.79 -6.07 -15.83
C LYS A 28 -0.52 -5.77 -15.11
N ASP A 29 -1.08 -6.81 -14.52
CA ASP A 29 -2.16 -6.67 -13.57
C ASP A 29 -1.57 -6.18 -12.23
N LEU A 30 -2.15 -5.14 -11.65
CA LEU A 30 -1.71 -4.58 -10.38
C LEU A 30 -2.76 -4.81 -9.31
N VAL A 31 -2.39 -5.53 -8.26
CA VAL A 31 -3.22 -5.73 -7.07
C VAL A 31 -2.70 -4.84 -5.95
N ILE A 32 -3.52 -3.96 -5.42
CA ILE A 32 -3.18 -3.06 -4.33
C ILE A 32 -4.06 -3.40 -3.12
N ILE A 33 -3.44 -3.64 -1.98
CA ILE A 33 -4.13 -3.91 -0.71
C ILE A 33 -3.60 -2.92 0.31
N CYS A 34 -4.44 -2.03 0.80
CA CYS A 34 -4.01 -1.03 1.77
C CYS A 34 -4.97 -0.91 2.95
N GLY A 35 -4.46 -0.48 4.10
CA GLY A 35 -5.23 -0.30 5.32
C GLY A 35 -4.91 1.00 6.05
N GLY A 36 -5.94 1.74 6.44
CA GLY A 36 -5.82 2.99 7.18
C GLY A 36 -4.92 4.01 6.48
N THR A 37 -3.90 4.49 7.20
CA THR A 37 -2.91 5.46 6.68
C THR A 37 -2.07 4.93 5.52
N GLY A 38 -2.02 3.59 5.32
CA GLY A 38 -1.36 2.97 4.17
C GLY A 38 -1.94 3.39 2.81
N MET A 39 -3.14 3.96 2.80
CA MET A 39 -3.70 4.58 1.59
C MET A 39 -2.86 5.78 1.11
N SER A 40 -2.21 6.53 2.01
CA SER A 40 -1.44 7.73 1.65
C SER A 40 -0.26 7.44 0.70
N PRO A 41 0.68 6.52 0.98
CA PRO A 41 1.74 6.19 0.03
C PRO A 41 1.22 5.54 -1.26
N ILE A 42 0.06 4.88 -1.21
CA ILE A 42 -0.57 4.28 -2.39
C ILE A 42 -1.15 5.31 -3.35
N LEU A 43 -1.59 6.47 -2.88
CA LEU A 43 -2.21 7.49 -3.74
C LEU A 43 -1.34 7.86 -4.94
N THR A 44 -0.04 8.05 -4.75
CA THR A 44 0.87 8.42 -5.84
C THR A 44 0.94 7.31 -6.89
N LEU A 45 1.06 6.06 -6.46
CA LEU A 45 1.10 4.90 -7.35
C LEU A 45 -0.26 4.72 -8.07
N ALA A 46 -1.35 4.77 -7.33
CA ALA A 46 -2.69 4.60 -7.89
C ALA A 46 -3.06 5.72 -8.88
N ASN A 47 -2.74 6.98 -8.55
CA ASN A 47 -2.96 8.09 -9.47
C ASN A 47 -2.13 7.95 -10.75
N HIS A 48 -0.89 7.49 -10.68
CA HIS A 48 -0.07 7.25 -11.86
C HIS A 48 -0.77 6.29 -12.84
N PHE A 49 -1.27 5.15 -12.38
CA PHE A 49 -1.99 4.19 -13.22
C PHE A 49 -3.41 4.65 -13.60
N TYR A 50 -4.04 5.48 -12.78
CA TYR A 50 -5.34 6.05 -13.12
C TYR A 50 -5.24 7.07 -14.26
N GLU A 51 -4.20 7.90 -14.26
CA GLU A 51 -3.95 8.93 -15.28
C GLU A 51 -3.40 8.35 -16.58
N HIS A 52 -2.74 7.19 -16.50
CA HIS A 52 -2.12 6.48 -17.62
C HIS A 52 -2.67 5.06 -17.77
N PRO A 53 -3.97 4.90 -18.10
CA PRO A 53 -4.58 3.57 -18.19
C PRO A 53 -3.97 2.68 -19.27
N GLU A 54 -3.33 3.27 -20.27
CA GLU A 54 -2.65 2.56 -21.36
C GLU A 54 -1.39 1.79 -20.92
N ILE A 55 -0.83 2.13 -19.76
CA ILE A 55 0.38 1.46 -19.24
C ILE A 55 0.06 0.32 -18.27
N CYS A 56 -1.21 0.08 -17.93
CA CYS A 56 -1.62 -0.97 -17.00
C CYS A 56 -2.61 -1.92 -17.68
N LYS A 57 -2.53 -3.20 -17.39
CA LYS A 57 -3.49 -4.19 -17.88
C LYS A 57 -4.80 -4.11 -17.09
N SER A 58 -4.71 -4.19 -15.77
CA SER A 58 -5.82 -3.96 -14.83
C SER A 58 -5.31 -3.47 -13.48
N VAL A 59 -6.19 -2.85 -12.68
CA VAL A 59 -5.90 -2.50 -11.28
C VAL A 59 -7.04 -3.00 -10.40
N HIS A 60 -6.70 -3.87 -9.44
CA HIS A 60 -7.57 -4.29 -8.36
C HIS A 60 -7.11 -3.61 -7.08
N LEU A 61 -7.98 -2.88 -6.38
CA LEU A 61 -7.63 -2.13 -5.19
C LEU A 61 -8.57 -2.44 -4.03
N ILE A 62 -8.03 -2.99 -2.94
CA ILE A 62 -8.74 -3.14 -1.66
C ILE A 62 -8.22 -2.09 -0.71
N ALA A 63 -9.10 -1.24 -0.18
CA ALA A 63 -8.76 -0.21 0.79
C ALA A 63 -9.62 -0.37 2.04
N GLY A 64 -9.01 -0.75 3.17
CA GLY A 64 -9.71 -1.00 4.42
C GLY A 64 -9.52 0.09 5.45
N PHE A 65 -10.60 0.36 6.20
CA PHE A 65 -10.61 1.33 7.28
C PHE A 65 -11.38 0.74 8.48
N LYS A 66 -11.08 1.25 9.67
CA LYS A 66 -11.72 0.76 10.90
C LYS A 66 -13.23 0.98 10.90
N ASP A 67 -13.64 2.19 10.56
CA ASP A 67 -15.03 2.66 10.55
C ASP A 67 -15.17 3.83 9.56
N HIS A 68 -16.39 4.31 9.32
CA HIS A 68 -16.65 5.37 8.35
C HIS A 68 -15.96 6.69 8.69
N ASN A 69 -15.72 6.99 9.98
CA ASN A 69 -15.01 8.22 10.39
C ASN A 69 -13.52 8.14 10.11
N ALA A 70 -12.97 6.92 10.05
CA ALA A 70 -11.56 6.66 9.77
C ALA A 70 -11.26 6.64 8.26
N VAL A 71 -12.25 6.75 7.38
CA VAL A 71 -12.04 6.74 5.92
C VAL A 71 -11.28 7.98 5.48
N LEU A 72 -10.09 7.76 4.92
CA LEU A 72 -9.24 8.77 4.34
C LEU A 72 -9.47 8.85 2.82
N PHE A 73 -9.24 10.05 2.25
CA PHE A 73 -9.22 10.25 0.79
C PHE A 73 -10.51 9.79 0.08
N ARG A 74 -11.66 10.22 0.59
CA ARG A 74 -12.98 9.81 0.08
C ARG A 74 -13.17 10.14 -1.40
N ASP A 75 -12.73 11.31 -1.82
CA ASP A 75 -12.85 11.76 -3.21
C ASP A 75 -11.99 10.89 -4.15
N GLU A 76 -10.80 10.50 -3.71
CA GLU A 76 -9.93 9.57 -4.45
C GLU A 76 -10.53 8.17 -4.53
N ILE A 77 -11.17 7.69 -3.44
CA ILE A 77 -11.88 6.41 -3.46
C ILE A 77 -12.97 6.42 -4.54
N GLU A 78 -13.81 7.45 -4.56
CA GLU A 78 -14.85 7.56 -5.58
C GLU A 78 -14.28 7.74 -6.99
N LYS A 79 -13.18 8.49 -7.14
CA LYS A 79 -12.44 8.61 -8.39
C LYS A 79 -11.96 7.23 -8.88
N PHE A 80 -11.31 6.45 -8.02
CA PHE A 80 -10.74 5.15 -8.41
C PHE A 80 -11.80 4.11 -8.77
N LYS A 81 -12.96 4.11 -8.13
CA LYS A 81 -14.11 3.25 -8.50
C LYS A 81 -14.53 3.39 -9.97
N THR A 82 -14.21 4.51 -10.61
CA THR A 82 -14.59 4.74 -12.02
C THR A 82 -13.76 3.95 -13.03
N ARG A 83 -12.56 3.45 -12.61
CA ARG A 83 -11.62 2.76 -13.52
C ARG A 83 -11.02 1.49 -12.94
N PHE A 84 -10.90 1.38 -11.63
CA PHE A 84 -10.31 0.24 -10.95
C PHE A 84 -11.41 -0.70 -10.45
N ASP A 85 -11.09 -1.97 -10.40
CA ASP A 85 -11.87 -2.92 -9.60
C ASP A 85 -11.56 -2.65 -8.12
N MET A 86 -12.36 -1.77 -7.52
CA MET A 86 -12.12 -1.25 -6.18
C MET A 86 -13.10 -1.78 -5.15
N ILE A 87 -12.57 -2.31 -4.07
CA ILE A 87 -13.31 -2.83 -2.92
C ILE A 87 -12.92 -2.02 -1.67
N PRO A 88 -13.63 -0.95 -1.34
CA PRO A 88 -13.43 -0.27 -0.06
C PRO A 88 -14.11 -1.07 1.05
N THR A 89 -13.44 -1.22 2.21
CA THR A 89 -13.96 -2.03 3.31
C THR A 89 -13.97 -1.28 4.65
N LEU A 90 -14.93 -1.63 5.52
CA LEU A 90 -14.98 -1.19 6.91
C LEU A 90 -14.97 -2.41 7.84
N ASP A 91 -14.06 -2.42 8.83
CA ASP A 91 -13.84 -3.59 9.68
C ASP A 91 -15.09 -4.01 10.44
N THR A 92 -15.87 -3.05 10.98
CA THR A 92 -16.87 -3.32 11.99
C THR A 92 -18.30 -2.94 11.63
N GLU A 93 -18.52 -2.12 10.62
CA GLU A 93 -19.84 -1.58 10.33
C GLU A 93 -20.27 -1.75 8.87
N ASP A 94 -21.59 -1.71 8.65
CA ASP A 94 -22.19 -1.66 7.33
C ASP A 94 -22.36 -0.18 6.93
N TRP A 95 -21.82 0.20 5.77
CA TRP A 95 -21.91 1.55 5.24
C TRP A 95 -22.10 1.53 3.72
N PRO A 96 -22.99 2.36 3.17
CA PRO A 96 -23.23 2.38 1.73
C PRO A 96 -21.96 2.58 0.92
N GLY A 97 -21.74 1.70 -0.06
CA GLY A 97 -20.58 1.76 -0.96
C GLY A 97 -19.29 1.14 -0.36
N PHE A 98 -19.38 0.52 0.82
CA PHE A 98 -18.27 -0.21 1.46
C PHE A 98 -18.69 -1.65 1.78
N GLU A 99 -17.74 -2.56 1.67
CA GLU A 99 -17.91 -3.94 2.13
C GLU A 99 -17.58 -4.04 3.63
N LYS A 100 -18.32 -4.86 4.36
CA LYS A 100 -18.02 -5.11 5.77
C LYS A 100 -16.96 -6.18 5.94
N GLY A 101 -15.98 -5.91 6.79
CA GLY A 101 -14.92 -6.84 7.17
C GLY A 101 -13.52 -6.32 6.84
N MET A 102 -12.53 -6.96 7.44
CA MET A 102 -11.12 -6.64 7.22
C MET A 102 -10.70 -6.91 5.78
N VAL A 103 -9.71 -6.18 5.28
CA VAL A 103 -9.18 -6.33 3.91
C VAL A 103 -8.84 -7.78 3.55
N THR A 104 -8.33 -8.56 4.50
CA THR A 104 -7.95 -9.96 4.30
C THR A 104 -9.12 -10.87 3.92
N ALA A 105 -10.32 -10.56 4.40
CA ALA A 105 -11.53 -11.33 4.07
C ALA A 105 -11.97 -11.13 2.61
N HIS A 106 -11.54 -10.05 1.98
CA HIS A 106 -11.95 -9.69 0.62
C HIS A 106 -10.91 -10.00 -0.44
N ILE A 107 -9.70 -10.45 -0.06
CA ILE A 107 -8.64 -10.80 -1.02
C ILE A 107 -9.10 -11.93 -1.97
N SER A 108 -9.92 -12.86 -1.48
CA SER A 108 -10.48 -13.94 -2.29
C SER A 108 -11.40 -13.49 -3.42
N LYS A 109 -11.84 -12.23 -3.42
CA LYS A 109 -12.62 -11.64 -4.52
C LYS A 109 -11.74 -11.26 -5.71
N ILE A 110 -10.42 -11.15 -5.52
CA ILE A 110 -9.47 -10.88 -6.60
C ILE A 110 -9.03 -12.22 -7.21
N PRO A 111 -9.13 -12.40 -8.54
CA PRO A 111 -8.81 -13.66 -9.19
C PRO A 111 -7.28 -13.85 -9.36
N ILE A 112 -6.50 -13.81 -8.27
CA ILE A 112 -5.03 -13.84 -8.31
C ILE A 112 -4.50 -15.04 -9.10
N ARG A 113 -5.16 -16.20 -9.01
CA ARG A 113 -4.75 -17.41 -9.74
C ARG A 113 -4.88 -17.31 -11.25
N ASP A 114 -5.75 -16.43 -11.71
CA ASP A 114 -6.04 -16.27 -13.14
C ASP A 114 -5.17 -15.15 -13.77
N LEU A 115 -4.39 -14.44 -12.93
CA LEU A 115 -3.47 -13.42 -13.40
C LEU A 115 -2.15 -14.05 -13.85
N GLU A 116 -1.79 -13.85 -15.11
CA GLU A 116 -0.56 -14.44 -15.70
C GLU A 116 0.69 -13.63 -15.32
N ASP A 117 0.63 -12.30 -15.47
CA ASP A 117 1.73 -11.39 -15.10
C ASP A 117 1.18 -10.23 -14.27
N TYR A 118 1.54 -10.25 -13.01
CA TYR A 118 0.99 -9.34 -12.01
C TYR A 118 2.04 -8.87 -11.01
N ASN A 119 1.70 -7.83 -10.26
CA ASN A 119 2.36 -7.45 -9.02
C ASN A 119 1.32 -7.15 -7.95
N ILE A 120 1.66 -7.44 -6.70
CA ILE A 120 0.82 -7.17 -5.53
C ILE A 120 1.55 -6.17 -4.65
N VAL A 121 0.88 -5.12 -4.25
CA VAL A 121 1.39 -4.08 -3.34
C VAL A 121 0.56 -4.08 -2.08
N ILE A 122 1.19 -4.27 -0.93
CA ILE A 122 0.50 -4.31 0.37
C ILE A 122 1.08 -3.23 1.28
N VAL A 123 0.22 -2.32 1.76
CA VAL A 123 0.65 -1.20 2.62
C VAL A 123 -0.33 -0.98 3.76
N GLY A 124 0.16 -0.97 4.98
CA GLY A 124 -0.66 -0.74 6.17
C GLY A 124 0.03 -1.18 7.45
N PRO A 125 -0.71 -1.41 8.53
CA PRO A 125 -0.16 -1.95 9.76
C PRO A 125 0.59 -3.27 9.54
N PRO A 126 1.73 -3.51 10.22
CA PRO A 126 2.55 -4.72 9.99
C PRO A 126 1.77 -6.03 10.07
N VAL A 127 0.89 -6.15 11.05
CA VAL A 127 0.03 -7.34 11.23
C VAL A 127 -0.90 -7.53 10.04
N MET A 128 -1.51 -6.46 9.51
CA MET A 128 -2.36 -6.52 8.32
C MET A 128 -1.55 -6.95 7.10
N MET A 129 -0.37 -6.36 6.88
CA MET A 129 0.49 -6.70 5.74
C MET A 129 0.89 -8.18 5.77
N HIS A 130 1.23 -8.70 6.95
CA HIS A 130 1.57 -10.11 7.14
C HIS A 130 0.42 -11.03 6.74
N PHE A 131 -0.77 -10.83 7.31
CA PHE A 131 -1.93 -11.70 7.01
C PHE A 131 -2.42 -11.52 5.57
N ALA A 132 -2.36 -10.31 5.01
CA ALA A 132 -2.71 -10.08 3.61
C ALA A 132 -1.74 -10.82 2.67
N ALA A 133 -0.43 -10.79 2.94
CA ALA A 133 0.55 -11.54 2.15
C ALA A 133 0.30 -13.05 2.24
N LEU A 134 0.05 -13.60 3.44
CA LEU A 134 -0.28 -15.01 3.62
C LEU A 134 -1.54 -15.41 2.84
N GLU A 135 -2.57 -14.54 2.83
CA GLU A 135 -3.79 -14.83 2.09
C GLU A 135 -3.55 -14.80 0.58
N CYS A 136 -2.76 -13.85 0.08
CA CYS A 136 -2.35 -13.83 -1.33
C CYS A 136 -1.59 -15.12 -1.72
N LEU A 137 -0.66 -15.58 -0.87
CA LEU A 137 0.10 -16.81 -1.10
C LEU A 137 -0.81 -18.05 -1.14
N LYS A 138 -1.80 -18.16 -0.26
CA LYS A 138 -2.81 -19.23 -0.31
C LYS A 138 -3.60 -19.24 -1.61
N GLN A 139 -3.80 -18.08 -2.21
CA GLN A 139 -4.47 -17.95 -3.51
C GLN A 139 -3.53 -18.16 -4.70
N GLY A 140 -2.30 -18.57 -4.46
CA GLY A 140 -1.35 -18.93 -5.50
C GLY A 140 -0.42 -17.80 -5.92
N ALA A 141 -0.42 -16.65 -5.21
CA ALA A 141 0.60 -15.64 -5.43
C ALA A 141 1.99 -16.19 -5.09
N VAL A 142 3.02 -15.63 -5.73
CA VAL A 142 4.42 -15.94 -5.40
C VAL A 142 5.07 -14.75 -4.69
N GLU A 143 5.97 -15.03 -3.75
CA GLU A 143 6.59 -14.01 -2.89
C GLU A 143 7.28 -12.90 -3.70
N ASP A 144 7.93 -13.26 -4.81
CA ASP A 144 8.65 -12.32 -5.68
C ASP A 144 7.74 -11.26 -6.34
N LYS A 145 6.44 -11.52 -6.39
CA LYS A 145 5.44 -10.59 -6.97
C LYS A 145 4.79 -9.70 -5.92
N ILE A 146 5.09 -9.91 -4.64
CA ILE A 146 4.51 -9.14 -3.52
C ILE A 146 5.50 -8.08 -3.06
N TRP A 147 5.02 -6.86 -2.94
CA TRP A 147 5.75 -5.69 -2.46
C TRP A 147 5.08 -5.13 -1.21
N VAL A 148 5.89 -4.79 -0.22
CA VAL A 148 5.42 -4.23 1.06
C VAL A 148 6.13 -2.93 1.36
N SER A 149 5.48 -2.04 2.11
CA SER A 149 6.10 -0.78 2.54
C SER A 149 6.07 -0.68 4.06
N PHE A 150 7.27 -0.54 4.65
CA PHE A 150 7.43 -0.36 6.08
C PHE A 150 7.42 1.10 6.49
N GLU A 151 6.66 1.42 7.52
CA GLU A 151 6.76 2.70 8.19
C GLU A 151 7.61 2.55 9.46
N ARG A 152 8.62 3.40 9.61
CA ARG A 152 9.44 3.50 10.81
C ARG A 152 9.79 4.95 11.08
N LYS A 153 9.94 5.28 12.37
CA LYS A 153 10.37 6.61 12.79
C LYS A 153 11.76 6.90 12.25
N MET A 154 11.85 7.84 11.31
CA MET A 154 13.13 8.30 10.78
C MET A 154 13.61 9.52 11.55
N SER A 155 14.88 9.51 11.96
CA SER A 155 15.53 10.62 12.61
C SER A 155 16.64 11.21 11.74
N CYS A 156 17.72 10.46 11.47
CA CYS A 156 18.81 10.97 10.63
C CYS A 156 18.56 10.86 9.12
N GLY A 157 17.82 9.85 8.65
CA GLY A 157 17.55 9.59 7.24
C GLY A 157 18.75 9.07 6.42
N VAL A 158 19.89 8.78 7.06
CA VAL A 158 21.16 8.44 6.41
C VAL A 158 21.84 7.20 7.03
N GLY A 159 21.08 6.30 7.63
CA GLY A 159 21.56 5.01 8.13
C GLY A 159 22.47 5.07 9.38
N LYS A 160 22.48 6.18 10.14
CA LYS A 160 23.42 6.34 11.26
C LYS A 160 22.82 6.11 12.64
N CYS A 161 21.59 6.58 12.89
CA CYS A 161 21.04 6.61 14.25
C CYS A 161 20.35 5.34 14.71
N GLY A 162 20.00 4.43 13.81
CA GLY A 162 19.31 3.17 14.13
C GLY A 162 17.80 3.24 14.37
N HIS A 163 17.19 4.43 14.45
CA HIS A 163 15.76 4.58 14.76
C HIS A 163 14.83 3.86 13.78
N CYS A 164 15.21 3.82 12.50
CA CYS A 164 14.42 3.17 11.46
C CYS A 164 14.85 1.73 11.17
N LYS A 165 15.71 1.14 12.02
CA LYS A 165 16.24 -0.21 11.78
C LYS A 165 15.20 -1.28 12.07
N VAL A 166 15.05 -2.24 11.14
CA VAL A 166 14.18 -3.42 11.25
C VAL A 166 15.01 -4.63 10.84
N CYS A 167 15.16 -5.62 11.74
CA CYS A 167 15.93 -6.85 11.47
C CYS A 167 17.24 -6.63 10.72
N GLY A 168 18.05 -5.68 11.17
CA GLY A 168 19.33 -5.38 10.56
C GLY A 168 19.32 -4.41 9.37
N THR A 169 18.17 -4.09 8.81
CA THR A 169 17.97 -3.26 7.62
C THR A 169 17.60 -1.83 8.02
N TYR A 170 18.14 -0.83 7.35
CA TYR A 170 17.80 0.57 7.57
C TYR A 170 16.73 1.03 6.58
N VAL A 171 15.48 1.23 7.04
CA VAL A 171 14.37 1.67 6.18
C VAL A 171 14.68 2.97 5.43
N CYS A 172 15.45 3.88 6.00
CA CYS A 172 15.83 5.14 5.35
C CYS A 172 16.86 5.00 4.21
N LEU A 173 17.52 3.84 4.07
CA LEU A 173 18.47 3.56 3.00
C LEU A 173 17.94 2.51 2.04
N ASP A 174 17.48 1.38 2.59
CA ASP A 174 17.14 0.17 1.85
C ASP A 174 15.65 0.09 1.51
N GLY A 175 14.80 0.85 2.24
CA GLY A 175 13.35 0.91 2.10
C GLY A 175 12.85 2.31 1.74
N PRO A 176 11.57 2.62 2.00
CA PRO A 176 10.59 1.82 2.77
C PRO A 176 9.99 0.63 2.01
N VAL A 177 10.15 0.55 0.70
CA VAL A 177 9.55 -0.49 -0.13
C VAL A 177 10.50 -1.68 -0.27
N PHE A 178 9.97 -2.88 -0.03
CA PHE A 178 10.70 -4.14 -0.11
C PHE A 178 9.90 -5.18 -0.89
N ASN A 179 10.60 -6.06 -1.58
CA ASN A 179 9.99 -7.30 -2.03
C ASN A 179 9.68 -8.19 -0.81
N TYR A 180 8.53 -8.85 -0.80
CA TYR A 180 8.08 -9.65 0.35
C TYR A 180 9.01 -10.81 0.66
N ARG A 181 9.62 -11.44 -0.34
CA ARG A 181 10.62 -12.49 -0.14
C ARG A 181 11.78 -12.02 0.77
N ASP A 182 12.24 -10.77 0.57
CA ASP A 182 13.35 -10.21 1.35
C ASP A 182 12.87 -9.60 2.69
N ALA A 183 11.58 -9.34 2.79
CA ALA A 183 10.92 -8.75 3.95
C ALA A 183 10.27 -9.79 4.87
N ASN A 184 10.08 -11.02 4.39
CA ASN A 184 9.45 -12.09 5.17
C ASN A 184 10.24 -12.34 6.47
N GLY A 185 9.52 -12.37 7.59
CA GLY A 185 10.11 -12.40 8.93
C GLY A 185 10.40 -11.03 9.56
N LYS A 186 10.41 -9.93 8.78
CA LYS A 186 10.58 -8.56 9.29
C LYS A 186 9.26 -7.88 9.66
N LEU A 187 8.13 -8.42 9.15
CA LEU A 187 6.79 -7.85 9.35
C LEU A 187 6.25 -8.06 10.77
N ILE A 188 6.80 -9.00 11.53
CA ILE A 188 6.26 -9.42 12.84
C ILE A 188 7.12 -8.94 14.01
N ASP A 189 8.18 -8.19 13.77
CA ASP A 189 9.05 -7.59 14.80
C ASP A 189 8.47 -6.34 15.46
#